data_ea32400c94bdc7bc0a9033f56194ac66
#
_entry.id   ea32400c94bdc7bc0a9033f56194ac66
#
_cell.length_a   1.000
_cell.length_b   1.000
_cell.length_c   1.000
_cell.angle_alpha   90.00
_cell.angle_beta   90.00
_cell.angle_gamma   90.00
#
_symmetry.space_group_name_H-M   'P 1'
#
loop_
_entity.id
_entity.type
_entity.pdbx_description
1 polymer ?
#
loop_
_entity_poly.entity_id
_entity_poly.type
_entity_poly.pdbx_seq_one_letter_code
_entity_poly.pdbx_strand_id
1 'polypeptide(L)'
;TKVRGGKRLTDSPVIAGFLAQHANIKSALEATIARALKERLDMIIDGVHVLPMELDLVKVHEEAVVVSVMLAVTTRQRLANQLSWRSREQPDRNASRYLEQLDAIWEVQSFLLNMAEKANIPIIANWNIQDTVHEVLLEENRPISEHIPPDPGIRE
;
A
#
# COMPACT_ATOMS: atom_id res chain seq x y z
N THR A 1 6.17 37.23 -5.86
CA THR A 1 6.58 36.35 -4.74
C THR A 1 6.98 34.99 -5.33
N LYS A 2 8.31 34.71 -5.40
CA LYS A 2 8.85 33.44 -5.91
C LYS A 2 8.55 32.34 -4.91
N VAL A 3 7.65 31.42 -5.24
CA VAL A 3 7.48 30.16 -4.52
C VAL A 3 8.73 29.33 -4.80
N ARG A 4 9.53 29.04 -3.76
CA ARG A 4 10.65 28.10 -3.84
C ARG A 4 10.09 26.74 -4.25
N GLY A 5 10.57 26.23 -5.39
CA GLY A 5 10.17 24.95 -5.94
C GLY A 5 10.57 23.80 -5.02
N GLY A 6 9.66 23.35 -4.19
CA GLY A 6 9.76 22.05 -3.55
C GLY A 6 9.72 20.98 -4.64
N LYS A 7 10.76 20.14 -4.70
CA LYS A 7 10.83 18.99 -5.60
C LYS A 7 9.58 18.12 -5.32
N ARG A 8 8.77 17.85 -6.32
CA ARG A 8 7.61 16.93 -6.15
C ARG A 8 8.15 15.55 -5.82
N LEU A 9 7.50 14.82 -4.92
CA LEU A 9 7.88 13.43 -4.59
C LEU A 9 7.98 12.56 -5.85
N THR A 10 7.15 12.82 -6.86
CA THR A 10 7.16 12.15 -8.17
C THR A 10 8.39 12.45 -9.03
N ASP A 11 9.20 13.47 -8.70
CA ASP A 11 10.41 13.82 -9.45
C ASP A 11 11.61 12.95 -9.01
N SER A 12 11.43 12.09 -8.02
CA SER A 12 12.45 11.14 -7.58
C SER A 12 12.59 9.97 -8.54
N PRO A 13 13.81 9.60 -8.97
CA PRO A 13 14.04 8.40 -9.76
C PRO A 13 13.58 7.11 -9.06
N VAL A 14 13.66 7.07 -7.73
CA VAL A 14 13.20 5.93 -6.92
C VAL A 14 11.70 5.77 -7.06
N ILE A 15 10.93 6.84 -6.89
CA ILE A 15 9.47 6.81 -7.01
C ILE A 15 9.04 6.55 -8.45
N ALA A 16 9.71 7.15 -9.44
CA ALA A 16 9.44 6.89 -10.85
C ALA A 16 9.64 5.40 -11.20
N GLY A 17 10.73 4.80 -10.72
CA GLY A 17 11.00 3.37 -10.91
C GLY A 17 9.97 2.49 -10.20
N PHE A 18 9.56 2.84 -8.98
CA PHE A 18 8.51 2.16 -8.23
C PHE A 18 7.16 2.19 -8.96
N LEU A 19 6.73 3.36 -9.44
CA LEU A 19 5.47 3.50 -10.20
C LEU A 19 5.51 2.75 -11.54
N ALA A 20 6.66 2.72 -12.22
CA ALA A 20 6.82 1.90 -13.42
C ALA A 20 6.65 0.41 -13.15
N GLN A 21 7.13 -0.10 -12.01
CA GLN A 21 6.91 -1.48 -11.59
C GLN A 21 5.44 -1.75 -11.27
N HIS A 22 4.75 -0.83 -10.57
CA HIS A 22 3.31 -0.92 -10.36
C HIS A 22 2.56 -1.00 -11.68
N ALA A 23 2.85 -0.11 -12.64
CA ALA A 23 2.21 -0.09 -13.95
C ALA A 23 2.35 -1.42 -14.72
N ASN A 24 3.50 -2.12 -14.57
CA ASN A 24 3.72 -3.41 -15.20
C ASN A 24 2.84 -4.55 -14.61
N ILE A 25 2.46 -4.47 -13.34
CA ILE A 25 1.65 -5.50 -12.69
C ILE A 25 0.16 -5.15 -12.63
N LYS A 26 -0.21 -3.89 -12.84
CA LYS A 26 -1.56 -3.38 -12.67
C LYS A 26 -2.61 -4.21 -13.42
N SER A 27 -2.41 -4.46 -14.71
CA SER A 27 -3.33 -5.22 -15.53
C SER A 27 -3.52 -6.67 -15.05
N ALA A 28 -2.45 -7.29 -14.53
CA ALA A 28 -2.51 -8.62 -13.96
C ALA A 28 -3.28 -8.63 -12.63
N LEU A 29 -3.10 -7.62 -11.79
CA LEU A 29 -3.88 -7.43 -10.56
C LEU A 29 -5.37 -7.27 -10.88
N GLU A 30 -5.73 -6.37 -11.78
CA GLU A 30 -7.11 -6.13 -12.20
C GLU A 30 -7.77 -7.39 -12.78
N ALA A 31 -7.05 -8.15 -13.61
CA ALA A 31 -7.53 -9.42 -14.16
C ALA A 31 -7.74 -10.48 -13.06
N THR A 32 -6.85 -10.51 -12.05
CA THR A 32 -6.96 -11.44 -10.91
C THR A 32 -8.16 -11.09 -10.04
N ILE A 33 -8.39 -9.81 -9.76
CA ILE A 33 -9.56 -9.33 -9.01
C ILE A 33 -10.86 -9.66 -9.78
N ALA A 34 -10.91 -9.36 -11.08
CA ALA A 34 -12.07 -9.67 -11.91
C ALA A 34 -12.41 -11.17 -11.94
N ARG A 35 -11.37 -12.03 -11.94
CA ARG A 35 -11.56 -13.47 -11.84
C ARG A 35 -12.13 -13.89 -10.49
N ALA A 36 -11.62 -13.34 -9.39
CA ALA A 36 -12.11 -13.64 -8.05
C ALA A 36 -13.59 -13.27 -7.90
N LEU A 37 -13.99 -12.09 -8.38
CA LEU A 37 -15.40 -11.68 -8.41
C LEU A 37 -16.27 -12.68 -9.18
N LYS A 38 -15.86 -13.03 -10.39
CA LYS A 38 -16.60 -13.99 -11.24
C LYS A 38 -16.73 -15.36 -10.59
N GLU A 39 -15.70 -15.82 -9.90
CA GLU A 39 -15.67 -17.13 -9.22
C GLU A 39 -16.22 -17.05 -7.78
N ARG A 40 -16.60 -15.85 -7.29
CA ARG A 40 -17.08 -15.59 -5.92
C ARG A 40 -16.10 -16.08 -4.86
N LEU A 41 -14.83 -15.74 -5.04
CA LEU A 41 -13.74 -16.12 -4.12
C LEU A 41 -13.39 -14.95 -3.22
N ASP A 42 -13.23 -15.23 -1.94
CA ASP A 42 -12.57 -14.32 -1.02
C ASP A 42 -11.06 -14.29 -1.34
N MET A 43 -10.47 -13.10 -1.34
CA MET A 43 -9.07 -12.92 -1.70
C MET A 43 -8.38 -11.87 -0.84
N ILE A 44 -7.17 -12.20 -0.42
CA ILE A 44 -6.24 -11.24 0.18
C ILE A 44 -5.13 -10.96 -0.83
N ILE A 45 -4.88 -9.69 -1.13
CA ILE A 45 -3.79 -9.27 -2.00
C ILE A 45 -2.81 -8.46 -1.16
N ASP A 46 -1.59 -8.94 -1.03
CA ASP A 46 -0.50 -8.26 -0.32
C ASP A 46 0.68 -8.00 -1.26
N GLY A 47 1.22 -6.80 -1.20
CA GLY A 47 2.41 -6.43 -1.95
C GLY A 47 2.67 -4.94 -1.97
N VAL A 48 3.95 -4.56 -1.95
CA VAL A 48 4.39 -3.15 -1.96
C VAL A 48 3.96 -2.41 -3.23
N HIS A 49 3.78 -3.12 -4.34
CA HIS A 49 3.32 -2.55 -5.61
C HIS A 49 1.79 -2.62 -5.80
N VAL A 50 1.05 -3.07 -4.80
CA VAL A 50 -0.42 -3.03 -4.80
C VAL A 50 -0.84 -1.63 -4.36
N LEU A 51 -1.33 -0.82 -5.30
CA LEU A 51 -1.81 0.54 -5.05
C LEU A 51 -3.32 0.59 -5.26
N PRO A 52 -4.14 0.41 -4.21
CA PRO A 52 -5.60 0.39 -4.35
C PRO A 52 -6.16 1.64 -5.03
N MET A 53 -5.57 2.80 -4.77
CA MET A 53 -5.97 4.08 -5.36
C MET A 53 -5.69 4.21 -6.86
N GLU A 54 -4.87 3.32 -7.42
CA GLU A 54 -4.54 3.29 -8.86
C GLU A 54 -5.27 2.17 -9.61
N LEU A 55 -6.02 1.32 -8.91
CA LEU A 55 -6.82 0.24 -9.49
C LEU A 55 -8.23 0.73 -9.81
N ASP A 56 -8.83 0.23 -10.89
CA ASP A 56 -10.25 0.45 -11.17
C ASP A 56 -11.11 -0.50 -10.31
N LEU A 57 -11.45 -0.05 -9.12
CA LEU A 57 -12.24 -0.81 -8.15
C LEU A 57 -13.74 -0.44 -8.14
N VAL A 58 -14.20 0.47 -9.00
CA VAL A 58 -15.61 0.92 -9.01
C VAL A 58 -16.57 -0.24 -9.13
N LYS A 59 -16.38 -1.10 -10.14
CA LYS A 59 -17.22 -2.30 -10.32
C LYS A 59 -17.05 -3.33 -9.20
N VAL A 60 -15.87 -3.38 -8.60
CA VAL A 60 -15.59 -4.31 -7.50
C VAL A 60 -16.41 -3.94 -6.28
N HIS A 61 -16.51 -2.65 -5.95
CA HIS A 61 -17.33 -2.14 -4.85
C HIS A 61 -18.83 -2.34 -5.03
N GLU A 62 -19.31 -2.51 -6.28
CA GLU A 62 -20.70 -2.83 -6.57
C GLU A 62 -21.04 -4.31 -6.26
N GLU A 63 -20.07 -5.21 -6.35
CA GLU A 63 -20.25 -6.66 -6.28
C GLU A 63 -19.63 -7.30 -5.03
N ALA A 64 -18.69 -6.63 -4.37
CA ALA A 64 -17.95 -7.16 -3.22
C ALA A 64 -17.56 -6.08 -2.21
N VAL A 65 -17.35 -6.49 -0.96
CA VAL A 65 -16.73 -5.65 0.07
C VAL A 65 -15.23 -5.61 -0.18
N VAL A 66 -14.67 -4.42 -0.31
CA VAL A 66 -13.24 -4.20 -0.49
C VAL A 66 -12.70 -3.44 0.72
N VAL A 67 -11.78 -4.07 1.44
CA VAL A 67 -11.06 -3.44 2.53
C VAL A 67 -9.63 -3.19 2.10
N SER A 68 -9.20 -1.93 2.14
CA SER A 68 -7.84 -1.54 1.82
C SER A 68 -7.18 -0.96 3.05
N VAL A 69 -5.99 -1.44 3.39
CA VAL A 69 -5.18 -0.94 4.51
C VAL A 69 -3.74 -0.74 4.08
N MET A 70 -3.06 0.23 4.67
CA MET A 70 -1.64 0.47 4.48
C MET A 70 -0.88 0.08 5.75
N LEU A 71 -0.03 -0.95 5.66
CA LEU A 71 0.86 -1.31 6.75
C LEU A 71 2.13 -0.46 6.71
N ALA A 72 2.49 0.18 7.81
CA ALA A 72 3.60 1.11 7.88
C ALA A 72 4.56 0.82 9.04
N VAL A 73 5.85 1.01 8.79
CA VAL A 73 6.86 1.03 9.85
C VAL A 73 7.12 2.47 10.26
N THR A 74 6.84 2.81 11.51
CA THR A 74 6.77 4.20 11.98
C THR A 74 8.12 4.89 12.17
N THR A 75 9.23 4.14 12.26
CA THR A 75 10.56 4.72 12.40
C THR A 75 11.57 4.04 11.50
N ARG A 76 12.52 4.84 10.99
CA ARG A 76 13.60 4.36 10.13
C ARG A 76 14.49 3.31 10.84
N GLN A 77 14.75 3.50 12.13
CA GLN A 77 15.54 2.55 12.91
C GLN A 77 14.84 1.18 12.99
N ARG A 78 13.52 1.19 13.16
CA ARG A 78 12.74 -0.04 13.21
C ARG A 78 12.72 -0.74 11.86
N LEU A 79 12.58 0.00 10.77
CA LEU A 79 12.69 -0.54 9.42
C LEU A 79 14.05 -1.22 9.21
N ALA A 80 15.14 -0.56 9.59
CA ALA A 80 16.50 -1.14 9.52
C ALA A 80 16.61 -2.43 10.34
N ASN A 81 16.05 -2.45 11.56
CA ASN A 81 16.05 -3.64 12.41
C ASN A 81 15.25 -4.79 11.80
N GLN A 82 14.06 -4.52 11.24
CA GLN A 82 13.23 -5.53 10.58
C GLN A 82 13.93 -6.11 9.35
N LEU A 83 14.56 -5.27 8.52
CA LEU A 83 15.33 -5.72 7.36
C LEU A 83 16.52 -6.59 7.76
N SER A 84 17.22 -6.21 8.81
CA SER A 84 18.35 -6.98 9.37
C SER A 84 17.92 -8.33 9.93
N TRP A 85 16.74 -8.39 10.56
CA TRP A 85 16.22 -9.64 11.12
C TRP A 85 15.76 -10.61 10.03
N ARG A 86 15.05 -10.14 9.02
CA ARG A 86 14.62 -10.97 7.86
C ARG A 86 15.78 -11.64 7.15
N SER A 87 16.94 -10.99 7.09
CA SER A 87 18.12 -11.58 6.44
C SER A 87 18.79 -12.66 7.26
N ARG A 88 18.64 -12.66 8.60
CA ARG A 88 19.12 -13.73 9.47
C ARG A 88 18.31 -15.00 9.30
N GLU A 89 17.00 -14.87 9.09
CA GLU A 89 16.10 -16.01 8.87
C GLU A 89 16.19 -16.58 7.43
N GLN A 90 16.56 -15.75 6.47
CA GLN A 90 16.69 -16.12 5.06
C GLN A 90 18.08 -15.71 4.54
N PRO A 91 19.12 -16.56 4.73
CA PRO A 91 20.51 -16.25 4.35
C PRO A 91 20.70 -15.91 2.87
N ASP A 92 19.83 -16.41 1.99
CA ASP A 92 19.84 -16.13 0.56
C ASP A 92 19.44 -14.67 0.22
N ARG A 93 18.85 -13.94 1.20
CA ARG A 93 18.54 -12.51 1.08
C ARG A 93 19.67 -11.69 1.70
N ASN A 94 20.49 -11.12 0.84
CA ASN A 94 21.63 -10.30 1.25
C ASN A 94 21.20 -9.05 2.06
N ALA A 95 21.36 -9.11 3.40
CA ALA A 95 20.99 -8.02 4.32
C ALA A 95 21.68 -6.71 3.99
N SER A 96 22.95 -6.77 3.59
CA SER A 96 23.72 -5.58 3.29
C SER A 96 23.08 -4.78 2.18
N ARG A 97 22.56 -5.45 1.15
CA ARG A 97 21.87 -4.82 0.03
C ARG A 97 20.58 -4.08 0.45
N TYR A 98 19.83 -4.63 1.41
CA TYR A 98 18.62 -3.94 1.92
C TYR A 98 18.96 -2.75 2.78
N LEU A 99 20.02 -2.83 3.58
CA LEU A 99 20.50 -1.70 4.39
C LEU A 99 21.11 -0.59 3.52
N GLU A 100 21.79 -0.94 2.43
CA GLU A 100 22.26 0.01 1.42
C GLU A 100 21.09 0.74 0.73
N GLN A 101 19.94 0.09 0.60
CA GLN A 101 18.74 0.64 -0.02
C GLN A 101 17.74 1.24 0.98
N LEU A 102 18.11 1.36 2.26
CA LEU A 102 17.22 1.82 3.33
C LEU A 102 16.59 3.19 3.02
N ASP A 103 17.38 4.11 2.44
CA ASP A 103 16.89 5.43 2.07
C ASP A 103 15.82 5.36 0.98
N ALA A 104 16.04 4.56 -0.05
CA ALA A 104 15.09 4.35 -1.12
C ALA A 104 13.80 3.67 -0.62
N ILE A 105 13.92 2.67 0.25
CA ILE A 105 12.77 1.98 0.86
C ILE A 105 11.97 2.95 1.73
N TRP A 106 12.65 3.79 2.52
CA TRP A 106 12.01 4.81 3.33
C TRP A 106 11.29 5.87 2.50
N GLU A 107 11.88 6.28 1.38
CA GLU A 107 11.30 7.22 0.43
C GLU A 107 10.02 6.66 -0.21
N VAL A 108 10.05 5.38 -0.66
CA VAL A 108 8.86 4.70 -1.19
C VAL A 108 7.77 4.61 -0.13
N GLN A 109 8.09 4.20 1.11
CA GLN A 109 7.10 4.15 2.18
C GLN A 109 6.49 5.53 2.44
N SER A 110 7.30 6.59 2.51
CA SER A 110 6.81 7.95 2.72
C SER A 110 5.88 8.42 1.60
N PHE A 111 6.18 8.06 0.37
CA PHE A 111 5.32 8.30 -0.79
C PHE A 111 4.00 7.55 -0.65
N LEU A 112 4.02 6.26 -0.31
CA LEU A 112 2.84 5.43 -0.14
C LEU A 112 1.93 5.92 0.99
N LEU A 113 2.50 6.34 2.12
CA LEU A 113 1.75 6.93 3.23
C LEU A 113 1.01 8.19 2.80
N ASN A 114 1.67 9.08 2.06
CA ASN A 114 1.03 10.28 1.52
C ASN A 114 -0.10 9.96 0.53
N MET A 115 0.06 8.91 -0.27
CA MET A 115 -0.99 8.43 -1.17
C MET A 115 -2.18 7.85 -0.39
N ALA A 116 -1.92 7.04 0.63
CA ALA A 116 -2.95 6.43 1.48
C ALA A 116 -3.76 7.50 2.23
N GLU A 117 -3.09 8.51 2.82
CA GLU A 117 -3.75 9.65 3.46
C GLU A 117 -4.69 10.39 2.51
N LYS A 118 -4.24 10.68 1.28
CA LYS A 118 -5.06 11.37 0.27
C LYS A 118 -6.27 10.55 -0.19
N ALA A 119 -6.14 9.23 -0.17
CA ALA A 119 -7.19 8.29 -0.56
C ALA A 119 -8.07 7.86 0.62
N ASN A 120 -7.85 8.41 1.83
CA ASN A 120 -8.52 7.99 3.06
C ASN A 120 -8.39 6.48 3.36
N ILE A 121 -7.26 5.87 2.96
CA ILE A 121 -6.95 4.48 3.27
C ILE A 121 -6.35 4.43 4.68
N PRO A 122 -6.89 3.60 5.60
CA PRO A 122 -6.36 3.44 6.95
C PRO A 122 -4.88 3.02 6.95
N ILE A 123 -4.10 3.71 7.79
CA ILE A 123 -2.67 3.41 7.96
C ILE A 123 -2.51 2.70 9.30
N ILE A 124 -2.07 1.45 9.26
CA ILE A 124 -1.86 0.60 10.43
C ILE A 124 -0.36 0.50 10.71
N ALA A 125 0.01 0.82 11.94
CA ALA A 125 1.40 0.71 12.37
C ALA A 125 1.80 -0.76 12.58
N ASN A 126 2.76 -1.23 11.79
CA ASN A 126 3.27 -2.61 11.89
C ASN A 126 4.26 -2.75 13.06
N TRP A 127 3.74 -2.81 14.30
CA TRP A 127 4.52 -2.94 15.52
C TRP A 127 4.93 -4.39 15.81
N ASN A 128 3.99 -5.27 15.81
CA ASN A 128 4.17 -6.72 15.97
C ASN A 128 3.01 -7.42 15.25
N ILE A 129 3.15 -8.71 15.00
CA ILE A 129 2.17 -9.47 14.22
C ILE A 129 0.79 -9.47 14.89
N GLN A 130 0.72 -9.66 16.21
CA GLN A 130 -0.55 -9.81 16.92
C GLN A 130 -1.37 -8.51 16.87
N ASP A 131 -0.76 -7.38 17.23
CA ASP A 131 -1.42 -6.08 17.20
C ASP A 131 -1.80 -5.69 15.76
N THR A 132 -0.90 -5.91 14.80
CA THR A 132 -1.16 -5.59 13.39
C THR A 132 -2.33 -6.40 12.82
N VAL A 133 -2.40 -7.70 13.11
CA VAL A 133 -3.52 -8.56 12.69
C VAL A 133 -4.81 -8.09 13.36
N HIS A 134 -4.77 -7.76 14.64
CA HIS A 134 -5.94 -7.25 15.36
C HIS A 134 -6.49 -5.97 14.72
N GLU A 135 -5.64 -4.99 14.43
CA GLU A 135 -6.03 -3.74 13.77
C GLU A 135 -6.60 -3.97 12.36
N VAL A 136 -6.00 -4.88 11.58
CA VAL A 136 -6.54 -5.25 10.25
C VAL A 136 -7.92 -5.86 10.36
N LEU A 137 -8.15 -6.78 11.33
CA LEU A 137 -9.45 -7.39 11.57
C LEU A 137 -10.50 -6.38 12.04
N LEU A 138 -10.10 -5.34 12.80
CA LEU A 138 -11.00 -4.26 13.17
C LEU A 138 -11.45 -3.47 11.94
N GLU A 139 -10.55 -3.18 11.01
CA GLU A 139 -10.89 -2.52 9.74
C GLU A 139 -11.84 -3.38 8.90
N GLU A 140 -11.58 -4.68 8.78
CA GLU A 140 -12.42 -5.62 8.03
C GLU A 140 -13.85 -5.71 8.59
N ASN A 141 -14.00 -5.58 9.91
CA ASN A 141 -15.29 -5.65 10.59
C ASN A 141 -16.04 -4.31 10.65
N ARG A 142 -15.54 -3.24 10.05
CA ARG A 142 -16.29 -1.98 9.95
C ARG A 142 -17.58 -2.16 9.16
N PRO A 143 -18.62 -1.38 9.44
CA PRO A 143 -19.86 -1.42 8.64
C PRO A 143 -19.56 -1.22 7.15
N ILE A 144 -20.24 -1.98 6.31
CA ILE A 144 -20.07 -1.94 4.83
C ILE A 144 -20.20 -0.52 4.29
N SER A 145 -21.07 0.30 4.88
CA SER A 145 -21.26 1.70 4.51
C SER A 145 -20.02 2.58 4.66
N GLU A 146 -19.05 2.18 5.49
CA GLU A 146 -17.80 2.90 5.68
C GLU A 146 -16.73 2.51 4.66
N HIS A 147 -16.91 1.37 3.96
CA HIS A 147 -16.00 0.88 2.92
C HIS A 147 -16.35 1.39 1.52
N ILE A 148 -17.55 1.96 1.34
CA ILE A 148 -17.99 2.52 0.07
C ILE A 148 -17.49 3.97 -0.01
N PRO A 149 -16.65 4.30 -1.00
CA PRO A 149 -16.23 5.69 -1.19
C PRO A 149 -17.46 6.57 -1.45
N PRO A 150 -17.47 7.84 -0.97
CA PRO A 150 -18.57 8.75 -1.26
C PRO A 150 -18.74 8.91 -2.76
N ASP A 151 -20.00 8.87 -3.22
CA ASP A 151 -20.36 9.06 -4.62
C ASP A 151 -19.77 10.39 -5.14
N PRO A 152 -18.91 10.38 -6.17
CA PRO A 152 -18.33 11.60 -6.72
C PRO A 152 -19.34 12.49 -7.46
N GLY A 153 -20.60 12.07 -7.53
CA GLY A 153 -21.66 12.73 -8.33
C GLY A 153 -22.49 13.80 -7.62
N ILE A 154 -22.40 14.00 -6.30
CA ILE A 154 -23.18 15.03 -5.61
C ILE A 154 -22.26 16.23 -5.36
N ARG A 155 -22.11 17.07 -6.40
CA ARG A 155 -21.75 18.49 -6.20
C ARG A 155 -23.04 19.29 -6.17
N GLU A 156 -23.44 19.72 -4.98
CA GLU A 156 -24.36 20.85 -4.86
C GLU A 156 -23.71 22.15 -5.32
#